data_3c7c29bb2676002f9ad63d7a5d64b2fe
#
_entry.id   3c7c29bb2676002f9ad63d7a5d64b2fe
#
_cell.length_a   1.000
_cell.length_b   1.000
_cell.length_c   1.000
_cell.angle_alpha   90.00
_cell.angle_beta   90.00
_cell.angle_gamma   90.00
#
_symmetry.space_group_name_H-M   'P 1'
#
loop_
_entity.id
_entity.type
_entity.pdbx_description
1 polymer ?
#
loop_
_entity_poly.entity_id
_entity_poly.type
_entity_poly.pdbx_seq_one_letter_code
_entity_poly.pdbx_strand_id
1 'polypeptide(L)'
;MITITNRSREFSKVEEYLMTTAPSIVSMKDVEDGTVIPVSGTLEFIDRKDDTDEEVEVLSIITPDNKVYSCQSKTFKRSLNDITSIMDGAEFSVVKISGKTKAGRDFINCILDTNSVK
;
A
#
# COMPACT_ATOMS: atom_id res chain seq x y z
N MET A 1 -0.50 13.83 13.53
CA MET A 1 -1.36 12.84 14.19
C MET A 1 -1.84 11.80 13.17
N ILE A 2 -1.75 10.55 13.52
CA ILE A 2 -2.13 9.45 12.62
C ILE A 2 -3.48 8.90 13.05
N THR A 3 -4.40 8.79 12.08
CA THR A 3 -5.72 8.18 12.29
C THR A 3 -5.88 7.03 11.32
N ILE A 4 -5.93 5.81 11.84
CA ILE A 4 -6.12 4.61 11.02
C ILE A 4 -7.58 4.55 10.58
N THR A 5 -7.83 4.45 9.27
CA THR A 5 -9.18 4.45 8.71
C THR A 5 -9.62 3.08 8.23
N ASN A 6 -8.69 2.19 7.89
CA ASN A 6 -9.03 0.86 7.43
C ASN A 6 -7.91 -0.13 7.72
N ARG A 7 -8.26 -1.37 8.00
CA ARG A 7 -7.34 -2.50 8.20
C ARG A 7 -7.88 -3.70 7.45
N SER A 8 -7.02 -4.36 6.69
CA SER A 8 -7.44 -5.60 6.00
C SER A 8 -7.54 -6.79 6.95
N ARG A 9 -6.88 -6.70 8.10
CA ARG A 9 -6.93 -7.70 9.17
C ARG A 9 -6.52 -7.03 10.48
N GLU A 10 -6.53 -7.76 11.57
CA GLU A 10 -5.99 -7.26 12.83
C GLU A 10 -4.46 -7.21 12.76
N PHE A 11 -3.88 -6.15 13.30
CA PHE A 11 -2.44 -5.96 13.39
C PHE A 11 -2.02 -5.81 14.84
N SER A 12 -0.82 -6.31 15.16
CA SER A 12 -0.20 -6.03 16.44
C SER A 12 0.21 -4.55 16.52
N LYS A 13 0.49 -4.07 17.70
CA LYS A 13 0.97 -2.70 17.90
C LYS A 13 2.30 -2.46 17.16
N VAL A 14 3.18 -3.46 17.13
CA VAL A 14 4.44 -3.38 16.40
C VAL A 14 4.19 -3.27 14.90
N GLU A 15 3.28 -4.08 14.36
CA GLU A 15 2.92 -4.00 12.95
C GLU A 15 2.33 -2.63 12.59
N GLU A 16 1.44 -2.10 13.43
CA GLU A 16 0.88 -0.76 13.20
C GLU A 16 1.96 0.32 13.22
N TYR A 17 2.93 0.21 14.13
CA TYR A 17 4.08 1.12 14.14
C TYR A 17 4.89 1.01 12.84
N LEU A 18 5.21 -0.22 12.43
CA LEU A 18 5.98 -0.44 11.20
C LEU A 18 5.29 0.10 9.96
N MET A 19 3.97 0.07 9.95
CA MET A 19 3.18 0.49 8.78
C MET A 19 2.85 1.98 8.76
N THR A 20 3.04 2.70 9.85
CA THR A 20 2.64 4.11 9.94
C THR A 20 3.82 5.08 10.11
N THR A 21 4.71 4.81 11.04
CA THR A 21 5.71 5.79 11.47
C THR A 21 7.16 5.32 11.38
N ALA A 22 7.41 4.04 11.16
CA ALA A 22 8.78 3.53 11.13
C ALA A 22 9.59 4.17 9.99
N PRO A 23 10.87 4.51 10.22
CA PRO A 23 11.70 5.12 9.17
C PRO A 23 12.10 4.15 8.07
N SER A 24 11.87 2.85 8.26
CA SER A 24 12.18 1.82 7.27
C SER A 24 11.12 1.68 6.17
N ILE A 25 10.03 2.43 6.24
CA ILE A 25 8.98 2.38 5.22
C ILE A 25 9.52 2.85 3.88
N VAL A 26 9.31 2.05 2.83
CA VAL A 26 9.74 2.35 1.47
C VAL A 26 8.58 2.97 0.69
N SER A 27 8.82 4.11 0.03
CA SER A 27 7.79 4.71 -0.81
C SER A 27 7.58 3.87 -2.08
N MET A 28 6.34 3.56 -2.39
CA MET A 28 6.01 2.73 -3.56
C MET A 28 6.48 3.37 -4.87
N LYS A 29 6.53 4.69 -4.95
CA LYS A 29 7.01 5.38 -6.16
C LYS A 29 8.51 5.13 -6.42
N ASP A 30 9.27 4.76 -5.38
CA ASP A 30 10.70 4.47 -5.50
C ASP A 30 10.97 3.00 -5.82
N VAL A 31 9.93 2.17 -5.87
CA VAL A 31 10.03 0.75 -6.22
C VAL A 31 10.05 0.59 -7.74
N GLU A 32 10.95 -0.26 -8.25
CA GLU A 32 11.05 -0.51 -9.69
C GLU A 32 9.78 -1.20 -10.23
N ASP A 33 9.40 -0.84 -11.45
CA ASP A 33 8.31 -1.51 -12.15
C ASP A 33 8.64 -2.98 -12.36
N GLY A 34 7.64 -3.83 -12.18
CA GLY A 34 7.82 -5.28 -12.28
C GLY A 34 8.19 -5.93 -10.95
N THR A 35 8.41 -5.16 -9.89
CA THR A 35 8.69 -5.71 -8.57
C THR A 35 7.46 -6.44 -8.04
N VAL A 36 7.65 -7.68 -7.60
CA VAL A 36 6.61 -8.49 -6.98
C VAL A 36 6.60 -8.23 -5.47
N ILE A 37 5.44 -7.87 -4.96
CA ILE A 37 5.27 -7.53 -3.54
C ILE A 37 4.28 -8.51 -2.92
N PRO A 38 4.76 -9.43 -2.04
CA PRO A 38 3.85 -10.29 -1.29
C PRO A 38 3.03 -9.46 -0.30
N VAL A 39 1.73 -9.67 -0.26
CA VAL A 39 0.84 -8.90 0.60
C VAL A 39 0.39 -9.76 1.77
N SER A 40 0.88 -9.44 2.97
CA SER A 40 0.42 -10.04 4.21
C SER A 40 -0.76 -9.26 4.81
N GLY A 41 -0.77 -7.96 4.60
CA GLY A 41 -1.86 -7.11 5.06
C GLY A 41 -1.74 -5.69 4.54
N THR A 42 -2.83 -4.97 4.59
CA THR A 42 -2.89 -3.56 4.19
C THR A 42 -3.53 -2.72 5.29
N LEU A 43 -3.12 -1.48 5.38
CA LEU A 43 -3.62 -0.54 6.36
C LEU A 43 -3.69 0.83 5.71
N GLU A 44 -4.81 1.50 5.91
CA GLU A 44 -5.00 2.87 5.41
C GLU A 44 -5.08 3.82 6.60
N PHE A 45 -4.42 4.96 6.47
CA PHE A 45 -4.45 5.96 7.54
C PHE A 45 -4.35 7.36 6.95
N ILE A 46 -4.78 8.32 7.77
CA ILE A 46 -4.64 9.74 7.48
C ILE A 46 -3.57 10.29 8.41
N ASP A 47 -2.57 10.96 7.83
CA ASP A 47 -1.54 11.66 8.58
C ASP A 47 -1.81 13.16 8.50
N ARG A 48 -2.08 13.77 9.65
CA ARG A 48 -2.29 15.22 9.76
C ARG A 48 -1.04 15.85 10.35
N LYS A 49 -0.44 16.76 9.60
CA LYS A 49 0.73 17.52 10.08
C LYS A 49 0.29 18.55 11.10
N ASP A 50 1.00 18.62 12.23
CA ASP A 50 0.65 19.50 13.33
C ASP A 50 0.74 21.00 12.99
N ASP A 51 1.58 21.37 12.02
CA ASP A 51 1.83 22.76 11.64
C ASP A 51 0.88 23.29 10.57
N THR A 52 0.10 22.43 9.94
CA THR A 52 -0.82 22.78 8.87
C THR A 52 -2.07 21.93 8.97
N ASP A 53 -3.17 22.39 8.37
CA ASP A 53 -4.40 21.60 8.27
C ASP A 53 -4.31 20.55 7.14
N GLU A 54 -3.11 20.32 6.61
CA GLU A 54 -2.93 19.34 5.54
C GLU A 54 -3.06 17.92 6.05
N GLU A 55 -3.93 17.16 5.41
CA GLU A 55 -4.11 15.75 5.64
C GLU A 55 -3.60 14.97 4.43
N VAL A 56 -2.88 13.89 4.69
CA VAL A 56 -2.37 12.99 3.65
C VAL A 56 -2.98 11.62 3.89
N GLU A 57 -3.64 11.07 2.88
CA GLU A 57 -4.15 9.70 2.92
C GLU A 57 -3.06 8.76 2.44
N VAL A 58 -2.73 7.77 3.27
CA VAL A 58 -1.64 6.82 2.99
C VAL A 58 -2.16 5.40 3.05
N LEU A 59 -1.74 4.61 2.07
CA LEU A 59 -1.92 3.16 2.07
C LEU A 59 -0.58 2.51 2.39
N SER A 60 -0.55 1.60 3.37
CA SER A 60 0.63 0.81 3.70
C SER A 60 0.37 -0.66 3.43
N ILE A 61 1.40 -1.34 2.92
CA ILE A 61 1.39 -2.79 2.69
C ILE A 61 2.50 -3.40 3.53
N ILE A 62 2.18 -4.44 4.30
CA ILE A 62 3.19 -5.22 5.00
C ILE A 62 3.34 -6.58 4.33
N THR A 63 4.59 -7.01 4.16
CA THR A 63 4.93 -8.31 3.59
C THR A 63 5.09 -9.35 4.70
N PRO A 64 5.10 -10.66 4.37
CA PRO A 64 5.31 -11.71 5.40
C PRO A 64 6.62 -11.58 6.17
N ASP A 65 7.65 -10.94 5.60
CA ASP A 65 8.93 -10.70 6.27
C ASP A 65 9.01 -9.32 6.94
N ASN A 66 7.84 -8.68 7.16
CA ASN A 66 7.70 -7.39 7.84
C ASN A 66 8.33 -6.20 7.11
N LYS A 67 8.55 -6.31 5.81
CA LYS A 67 8.90 -5.16 4.98
C LYS A 67 7.65 -4.36 4.69
N VAL A 68 7.75 -3.03 4.72
CA VAL A 68 6.58 -2.17 4.55
C VAL A 68 6.81 -1.20 3.39
N TYR A 69 5.79 -1.10 2.55
CA TYR A 69 5.71 -0.12 1.46
C TYR A 69 4.54 0.80 1.69
N SER A 70 4.68 2.07 1.35
CA SER A 70 3.59 3.03 1.47
C SER A 70 3.36 3.77 0.16
N CYS A 71 2.14 4.19 -0.06
CA CYS A 71 1.81 4.96 -1.24
C CYS A 71 0.64 5.91 -0.96
N GLN A 72 0.61 7.02 -1.72
CA GLN A 72 -0.46 8.01 -1.64
C GLN A 72 -1.31 8.00 -2.91
N SER A 73 -1.01 7.13 -3.86
CA SER A 73 -1.71 7.05 -5.13
C SER A 73 -3.11 6.48 -4.96
N LYS A 74 -4.11 7.24 -5.37
CA LYS A 74 -5.50 6.78 -5.37
C LYS A 74 -5.73 5.65 -6.35
N THR A 75 -5.04 5.67 -7.49
CA THR A 75 -5.11 4.61 -8.49
C THR A 75 -4.60 3.29 -7.94
N PHE A 76 -3.42 3.33 -7.31
CA PHE A 76 -2.83 2.14 -6.69
C PHE A 76 -3.75 1.58 -5.60
N LYS A 77 -4.24 2.45 -4.72
CA LYS A 77 -5.14 2.09 -3.63
C LYS A 77 -6.41 1.41 -4.14
N ARG A 78 -7.03 1.97 -5.19
CA ARG A 78 -8.24 1.39 -5.78
C ARG A 78 -7.99 -0.01 -6.32
N SER A 79 -6.91 -0.18 -7.09
CA SER A 79 -6.56 -1.48 -7.66
C SER A 79 -6.28 -2.50 -6.57
N LEU A 80 -5.53 -2.12 -5.54
CA LEU A 80 -5.22 -3.03 -4.44
C LEU A 80 -6.48 -3.42 -3.65
N ASN A 81 -7.39 -2.48 -3.40
CA ASN A 81 -8.63 -2.78 -2.70
C ASN A 81 -9.51 -3.73 -3.51
N ASP A 82 -9.58 -3.56 -4.82
CA ASP A 82 -10.31 -4.47 -5.71
C ASP A 82 -9.73 -5.88 -5.64
N ILE A 83 -8.40 -5.99 -5.72
CA ILE A 83 -7.70 -7.28 -5.64
C ILE A 83 -7.94 -7.94 -4.29
N THR A 84 -7.79 -7.19 -3.20
CA THR A 84 -7.99 -7.70 -1.84
C THR A 84 -9.41 -8.22 -1.65
N SER A 85 -10.39 -7.51 -2.18
CA SER A 85 -11.79 -7.91 -2.11
C SER A 85 -12.05 -9.20 -2.87
N ILE A 86 -11.46 -9.34 -4.06
CA ILE A 86 -11.61 -10.55 -4.89
C ILE A 86 -10.92 -11.75 -4.22
N MET A 87 -9.75 -11.54 -3.63
CA MET A 87 -8.98 -12.62 -3.00
C MET A 87 -9.62 -13.12 -1.71
N ASP A 88 -10.41 -12.30 -1.05
CA ASP A 88 -11.24 -12.68 0.12
C ASP A 88 -10.49 -13.52 1.15
N GLY A 89 -9.34 -13.02 1.61
CA GLY A 89 -8.51 -13.67 2.63
C GLY A 89 -7.47 -14.64 2.10
N ALA A 90 -7.45 -14.94 0.79
CA ALA A 90 -6.39 -15.76 0.21
C ALA A 90 -5.08 -14.98 0.14
N GLU A 91 -3.96 -15.68 0.29
CA GLU A 91 -2.64 -15.06 0.13
C GLU A 91 -2.39 -14.71 -1.33
N PHE A 92 -1.80 -13.55 -1.57
CA PHE A 92 -1.51 -13.09 -2.92
C PHE A 92 -0.33 -12.12 -2.92
N SER A 93 0.23 -11.91 -4.11
CA SER A 93 1.22 -10.87 -4.36
C SER A 93 0.73 -9.95 -5.47
N VAL A 94 1.23 -8.73 -5.49
CA VAL A 94 0.95 -7.78 -6.56
C VAL A 94 2.25 -7.37 -7.23
N VAL A 95 2.14 -6.91 -8.48
CA VAL A 95 3.27 -6.39 -9.24
C VAL A 95 3.08 -4.88 -9.37
N LYS A 96 4.10 -4.12 -8.99
CA LYS A 96 4.08 -2.66 -9.15
C LYS A 96 4.30 -2.33 -10.62
N ILE A 97 3.44 -1.48 -11.16
CA ILE A 97 3.55 -0.95 -12.52
C ILE A 97 3.42 0.57 -12.48
N SER A 98 3.85 1.21 -13.55
CA SER A 98 3.64 2.64 -13.72
C SER A 98 3.23 2.93 -15.16
N GLY A 99 2.74 4.12 -15.40
CA GLY A 99 2.31 4.55 -16.73
C GLY A 99 2.12 6.06 -16.78
N LYS A 100 1.62 6.52 -17.92
CA LYS A 100 1.31 7.94 -18.13
C LYS A 100 -0.14 8.09 -18.55
N THR A 101 -0.80 9.11 -18.01
CA THR A 101 -2.14 9.48 -18.45
C THR A 101 -2.07 10.15 -19.81
N LYS A 102 -3.22 10.35 -20.44
CA LYS A 102 -3.31 11.08 -21.72
C LYS A 102 -2.75 12.50 -21.62
N ALA A 103 -2.79 13.10 -20.42
CA ALA A 103 -2.25 14.42 -20.15
C ALA A 103 -0.74 14.41 -19.86
N GLY A 104 -0.08 13.23 -19.92
CA GLY A 104 1.35 13.10 -19.69
C GLY A 104 1.76 13.02 -18.23
N ARG A 105 0.83 12.85 -17.31
CA ARG A 105 1.14 12.69 -15.89
C ARG A 105 1.54 11.25 -15.58
N ASP A 106 2.59 11.09 -14.79
CA ASP A 106 3.01 9.79 -14.30
C ASP A 106 2.04 9.30 -13.23
N PHE A 107 1.74 8.00 -13.26
CA PHE A 107 0.97 7.36 -12.21
C PHE A 107 1.58 6.00 -11.87
N ILE A 108 1.33 5.54 -10.64
CA ILE A 108 1.70 4.19 -10.22
C ILE A 108 0.43 3.38 -10.02
N ASN A 109 0.55 2.08 -10.20
CA ASN A 109 -0.56 1.14 -10.07
C ASN A 109 -0.01 -0.23 -9.69
N CYS A 110 -0.91 -1.18 -9.47
CA CYS A 110 -0.53 -2.57 -9.25
C CYS A 110 -1.50 -3.50 -9.96
N ILE A 111 -0.99 -4.68 -10.29
CA ILE A 111 -1.80 -5.77 -10.83
C ILE A 111 -1.54 -7.03 -9.99
N LEU A 112 -2.51 -7.93 -9.99
CA LEU A 112 -2.37 -9.20 -9.30
C LEU A 112 -1.29 -10.04 -9.96
N ASP A 113 -0.36 -10.58 -9.16
CA ASP A 113 0.54 -11.63 -9.64
C ASP A 113 -0.22 -12.95 -9.59
N THR A 114 -0.78 -13.35 -10.73
CA THR A 114 -1.63 -14.54 -10.80
C THR A 114 -0.88 -15.82 -10.47
N ASN A 115 0.46 -15.82 -10.61
CA ASN A 115 1.29 -16.98 -10.25
C ASN A 115 1.46 -17.13 -8.74
N SER A 116 1.14 -16.10 -7.96
CA SER A 116 1.25 -16.14 -6.50
C SER A 116 0.05 -16.82 -5.84
N VAL A 117 -1.04 -16.98 -6.56
CA VAL A 117 -2.30 -17.53 -6.02
C VAL A 117 -2.35 -19.03 -6.36
N LYS A 118 -2.54 -19.82 -5.31
CA LYS A 118 -2.63 -21.28 -5.44
C LYS A 118 -4.07 -21.74 -5.62
#